data_dbf87e90b6d12a4786a3ffa07a7ec87e
#
_entry.id   dbf87e90b6d12a4786a3ffa07a7ec87e
#
_cell.length_a   1.000
_cell.length_b   1.000
_cell.length_c   1.000
_cell.angle_alpha   90.00
_cell.angle_beta   90.00
_cell.angle_gamma   90.00
#
_symmetry.space_group_name_H-M   'P 1'
#
loop_
_entity.id
_entity.type
_entity.pdbx_description
1 polymer ?
#
loop_
_entity_poly.entity_id
_entity_poly.type
_entity_poly.pdbx_seq_one_letter_code
_entity_poly.pdbx_strand_id
1 'polypeptide(L)'
;MADPIELLIQGRAHDLGPGFAVRRVLPSMKRRTVGPFVFLDHFGPMTIPPGGDGMEVRPHPHIGLATVTYLFDGGIFHRDSLGYAQAIRPGDVNWMTAGSGIAHSERTEPEMKRTGFTMHGVQTWVALPKAHEETAPAFEHVEAAKLPAWIEGGASLRLIVGTYAGRTAPTTHFSPIFYVGVEMPAAAKIAVSPEHAERGVYVSEGAVMIGDRQLGVGDLAVLVEGMTVDVLAGADGAKLMLLGGAPLDGPRHIWWNFVSSSKERIEQAKADWKEGRFARVPGDKEFIPLPDK
;
A
#
# COMPACT_ATOMS: atom_id res chain seq x y z
N MET A 1 -23.32 13.74 -18.73
CA MET A 1 -23.09 12.36 -18.25
C MET A 1 -23.02 12.40 -16.71
N ALA A 2 -23.31 11.31 -16.00
CA ALA A 2 -23.15 11.29 -14.55
C ALA A 2 -21.65 11.39 -14.20
N ASP A 3 -21.34 12.05 -13.07
CA ASP A 3 -19.97 12.14 -12.56
C ASP A 3 -19.46 10.72 -12.21
N PRO A 4 -18.37 10.24 -12.79
CA PRO A 4 -17.86 8.90 -12.49
C PRO A 4 -17.16 8.81 -11.14
N ILE A 5 -16.91 9.93 -10.46
CA ILE A 5 -16.25 10.01 -9.15
C ILE A 5 -17.33 10.20 -8.06
N GLU A 6 -17.48 9.17 -7.22
CA GLU A 6 -18.33 9.25 -6.03
C GLU A 6 -17.73 10.20 -4.99
N LEU A 7 -16.43 10.10 -4.75
CA LEU A 7 -15.72 10.86 -3.73
C LEU A 7 -14.27 11.12 -4.12
N LEU A 8 -13.81 12.36 -3.86
CA LEU A 8 -12.38 12.71 -3.99
C LEU A 8 -11.76 12.89 -2.60
N ILE A 9 -10.70 12.13 -2.34
CA ILE A 9 -9.89 12.19 -1.13
C ILE A 9 -8.53 12.76 -1.50
N GLN A 10 -8.09 13.76 -0.76
CA GLN A 10 -6.76 14.34 -0.92
C GLN A 10 -5.84 13.88 0.20
N GLY A 11 -4.68 13.34 -0.16
CA GLY A 11 -3.66 12.91 0.78
C GLY A 11 -3.09 14.10 1.57
N ARG A 12 -2.73 13.85 2.84
CA ARG A 12 -2.17 14.84 3.76
C ARG A 12 -0.73 14.50 4.07
N ALA A 13 0.12 15.52 4.15
CA ALA A 13 1.49 15.32 4.61
C ALA A 13 1.50 14.75 6.04
N HIS A 14 2.32 13.73 6.24
CA HIS A 14 2.51 13.08 7.53
C HIS A 14 4.00 12.78 7.69
N ASP A 15 4.57 13.14 8.85
CA ASP A 15 5.98 12.93 9.15
C ASP A 15 6.13 11.57 9.86
N LEU A 16 6.98 10.70 9.33
CA LEU A 16 7.34 9.40 9.92
C LEU A 16 8.64 9.45 10.71
N GLY A 17 9.29 10.60 10.77
CA GLY A 17 10.55 10.85 11.46
C GLY A 17 11.50 11.76 10.66
N PRO A 18 12.66 12.10 11.22
CA PRO A 18 13.54 13.09 10.62
C PRO A 18 13.87 12.79 9.15
N GLY A 19 13.42 13.69 8.26
CA GLY A 19 13.72 13.63 6.84
C GLY A 19 12.87 12.64 6.01
N PHE A 20 11.86 11.98 6.61
CA PHE A 20 11.01 11.06 5.90
C PHE A 20 9.51 11.41 6.03
N ALA A 21 9.05 12.24 5.11
CA ALA A 21 7.64 12.62 5.01
C ALA A 21 6.91 11.75 3.99
N VAL A 22 5.68 11.38 4.32
CA VAL A 22 4.77 10.65 3.45
C VAL A 22 3.50 11.46 3.19
N ARG A 23 2.75 11.05 2.19
CA ARG A 23 1.40 11.55 1.94
C ARG A 23 0.42 10.45 2.34
N ARG A 24 -0.25 10.64 3.49
CA ARG A 24 -1.28 9.71 3.98
C ARG A 24 -2.62 10.01 3.32
N VAL A 25 -3.19 9.01 2.66
CA VAL A 25 -4.45 9.10 1.91
C VAL A 25 -5.57 8.39 2.64
N LEU A 26 -5.31 7.18 3.11
CA LEU A 26 -6.22 6.39 3.95
C LEU A 26 -5.58 6.13 5.32
N PRO A 27 -6.36 6.10 6.40
CA PRO A 27 -7.79 6.41 6.48
C PRO A 27 -8.06 7.92 6.34
N SER A 28 -9.20 8.26 5.71
CA SER A 28 -9.69 9.64 5.63
C SER A 28 -10.96 9.83 6.44
N MET A 29 -11.20 11.05 6.94
CA MET A 29 -12.46 11.43 7.58
C MET A 29 -13.66 11.30 6.64
N LYS A 30 -13.45 11.45 5.33
CA LYS A 30 -14.51 11.35 4.33
C LYS A 30 -14.88 9.88 4.05
N ARG A 31 -13.89 8.99 4.04
CA ARG A 31 -14.06 7.55 3.81
C ARG A 31 -12.85 6.82 4.38
N ARG A 32 -13.09 5.82 5.19
CA ARG A 32 -12.00 5.13 5.89
C ARG A 32 -11.33 4.03 5.05
N THR A 33 -12.06 3.46 4.09
CA THR A 33 -11.62 2.28 3.32
C THR A 33 -12.02 2.38 1.87
N VAL A 34 -11.30 1.68 0.99
CA VAL A 34 -11.70 1.38 -0.39
C VAL A 34 -11.52 -0.12 -0.60
N GLY A 35 -12.61 -0.87 -0.69
CA GLY A 35 -12.56 -2.32 -0.55
C GLY A 35 -11.90 -2.69 0.78
N PRO A 36 -10.98 -3.66 0.81
CA PRO A 36 -10.26 -4.06 2.01
C PRO A 36 -9.09 -3.13 2.37
N PHE A 37 -8.76 -2.11 1.56
CA PHE A 37 -7.67 -1.17 1.84
C PHE A 37 -8.08 -0.19 2.93
N VAL A 38 -7.37 -0.22 4.06
CA VAL A 38 -7.63 0.61 5.26
C VAL A 38 -6.55 1.65 5.50
N PHE A 39 -5.44 1.57 4.77
CA PHE A 39 -4.32 2.49 4.88
C PHE A 39 -3.60 2.64 3.53
N LEU A 40 -3.19 3.86 3.21
CA LEU A 40 -2.34 4.17 2.07
C LEU A 40 -1.45 5.35 2.40
N ASP A 41 -0.14 5.10 2.43
CA ASP A 41 0.91 6.11 2.46
C ASP A 41 1.69 6.08 1.15
N HIS A 42 1.93 7.25 0.59
CA HIS A 42 2.75 7.49 -0.58
C HIS A 42 3.99 8.28 -0.18
N PHE A 43 5.17 7.79 -0.52
CA PHE A 43 6.45 8.44 -0.29
C PHE A 43 7.18 8.70 -1.59
N GLY A 44 7.80 9.87 -1.67
CA GLY A 44 8.53 10.32 -2.86
C GLY A 44 7.64 10.87 -4.00
N PRO A 45 8.20 10.99 -5.22
CA PRO A 45 9.64 10.82 -5.51
C PRO A 45 10.50 11.78 -4.69
N MET A 46 11.54 11.25 -4.03
CA MET A 46 12.50 12.04 -3.27
C MET A 46 13.93 11.57 -3.54
N THR A 47 14.87 12.49 -3.67
CA THR A 47 16.29 12.17 -3.81
C THR A 47 16.94 12.07 -2.45
N ILE A 48 17.51 10.92 -2.15
CA ILE A 48 18.34 10.67 -0.97
C ILE A 48 19.80 10.85 -1.41
N PRO A 49 20.53 11.83 -0.87
CA PRO A 49 21.92 12.06 -1.26
C PRO A 49 22.85 10.94 -0.73
N PRO A 50 24.05 10.79 -1.28
CA PRO A 50 25.07 9.93 -0.71
C PRO A 50 25.30 10.22 0.78
N GLY A 51 25.27 9.17 1.62
CA GLY A 51 25.36 9.27 3.08
C GLY A 51 24.02 9.58 3.78
N GLY A 52 22.94 9.77 3.04
CA GLY A 52 21.59 9.93 3.61
C GLY A 52 21.00 8.59 4.06
N ASP A 53 20.18 8.62 5.11
CA ASP A 53 19.62 7.41 5.72
C ASP A 53 18.51 6.76 4.88
N GLY A 54 17.70 7.55 4.16
CA GLY A 54 16.53 7.05 3.46
C GLY A 54 15.44 6.57 4.44
N MET A 55 14.84 5.42 4.15
CA MET A 55 13.83 4.82 5.03
C MET A 55 14.51 4.05 6.16
N GLU A 56 14.17 4.40 7.42
CA GLU A 56 14.69 3.75 8.62
C GLU A 56 13.56 3.48 9.61
N VAL A 57 12.67 2.56 9.24
CA VAL A 57 11.57 2.14 10.11
C VAL A 57 12.02 0.97 10.97
N ARG A 58 12.22 1.25 12.27
CA ARG A 58 12.62 0.27 13.29
C ARG A 58 11.54 -0.80 13.50
N PRO A 59 11.86 -1.94 14.12
CA PRO A 59 10.90 -3.00 14.43
C PRO A 59 9.63 -2.46 15.10
N HIS A 60 8.50 -2.80 14.50
CA HIS A 60 7.15 -2.46 14.94
C HIS A 60 6.19 -3.61 14.61
N PRO A 61 5.09 -3.76 15.36
CA PRO A 61 4.18 -4.88 15.24
C PRO A 61 2.98 -4.56 14.36
N HIS A 62 2.36 -5.60 13.80
CA HIS A 62 1.04 -5.55 13.15
C HIS A 62 0.18 -6.73 13.57
N ILE A 63 -1.15 -6.55 13.57
CA ILE A 63 -2.17 -7.60 13.69
C ILE A 63 -3.34 -7.32 12.76
N GLY A 64 -4.07 -8.38 12.31
CA GLY A 64 -5.37 -8.31 11.63
C GLY A 64 -5.34 -7.69 10.23
N LEU A 65 -4.17 -7.49 9.66
CA LEU A 65 -3.97 -6.89 8.34
C LEU A 65 -2.90 -7.63 7.54
N ALA A 66 -2.79 -7.29 6.25
CA ALA A 66 -1.57 -7.50 5.48
C ALA A 66 -0.98 -6.14 5.06
N THR A 67 0.36 -6.01 5.09
CA THR A 67 1.05 -4.87 4.48
C THR A 67 1.43 -5.19 3.05
N VAL A 68 1.34 -4.19 2.17
CA VAL A 68 1.77 -4.29 0.78
C VAL A 68 2.70 -3.15 0.47
N THR A 69 3.95 -3.47 0.18
CA THR A 69 4.95 -2.50 -0.27
C THR A 69 5.14 -2.65 -1.77
N TYR A 70 5.02 -1.55 -2.50
CA TYR A 70 5.28 -1.48 -3.94
C TYR A 70 6.11 -0.25 -4.28
N LEU A 71 7.20 -0.44 -5.01
CA LEU A 71 8.13 0.62 -5.37
C LEU A 71 8.07 0.94 -6.87
N PHE A 72 8.07 2.24 -7.18
CA PHE A 72 8.34 2.75 -8.52
C PHE A 72 9.84 2.98 -8.72
N ASP A 73 10.54 3.46 -7.67
CA ASP A 73 11.98 3.69 -7.67
C ASP A 73 12.59 3.39 -6.29
N GLY A 74 13.88 3.05 -6.29
CA GLY A 74 14.65 2.82 -5.07
C GLY A 74 14.65 1.38 -4.58
N GLY A 75 14.69 1.20 -3.29
CA GLY A 75 14.70 -0.13 -2.66
C GLY A 75 14.53 -0.04 -1.16
N ILE A 76 13.93 -1.07 -0.58
CA ILE A 76 13.74 -1.24 0.85
C ILE A 76 14.21 -2.65 1.23
N PHE A 77 14.83 -2.77 2.38
CA PHE A 77 15.21 -4.05 2.96
C PHE A 77 14.29 -4.38 4.14
N HIS A 78 13.45 -5.36 3.92
CA HIS A 78 12.52 -5.90 4.91
C HIS A 78 13.20 -6.96 5.78
N ARG A 79 12.95 -6.92 7.10
CA ARG A 79 13.17 -8.03 8.03
C ARG A 79 11.95 -8.24 8.89
N ASP A 80 11.65 -9.49 9.25
CA ASP A 80 10.52 -9.78 10.12
C ASP A 80 10.82 -10.83 11.19
N SER A 81 9.87 -10.99 12.09
CA SER A 81 9.97 -11.94 13.22
C SER A 81 9.81 -13.41 12.81
N LEU A 82 9.48 -13.71 11.54
CA LEU A 82 9.54 -15.06 10.98
C LEU A 82 10.93 -15.42 10.48
N GLY A 83 11.87 -14.44 10.45
CA GLY A 83 13.25 -14.63 10.02
C GLY A 83 13.49 -14.29 8.54
N TYR A 84 12.51 -13.75 7.83
CA TYR A 84 12.76 -13.25 6.48
C TYR A 84 13.65 -12.02 6.50
N ALA A 85 14.50 -11.92 5.48
CA ALA A 85 15.39 -10.80 5.23
C ALA A 85 15.43 -10.60 3.70
N GLN A 86 14.63 -9.67 3.20
CA GLN A 86 14.31 -9.56 1.78
C GLN A 86 14.41 -8.12 1.28
N ALA A 87 15.22 -7.90 0.25
CA ALA A 87 15.19 -6.66 -0.51
C ALA A 87 13.96 -6.63 -1.44
N ILE A 88 13.32 -5.48 -1.56
CA ILE A 88 12.31 -5.20 -2.58
C ILE A 88 12.85 -4.16 -3.56
N ARG A 89 12.64 -4.38 -4.83
CA ARG A 89 13.06 -3.54 -5.96
C ARG A 89 11.85 -2.98 -6.72
N PRO A 90 12.04 -1.98 -7.58
CA PRO A 90 10.95 -1.43 -8.38
C PRO A 90 10.18 -2.49 -9.16
N GLY A 91 8.86 -2.46 -9.00
CA GLY A 91 7.94 -3.40 -9.63
C GLY A 91 7.76 -4.75 -8.92
N ASP A 92 8.61 -5.09 -7.92
CA ASP A 92 8.38 -6.23 -7.04
C ASP A 92 7.26 -5.92 -6.05
N VAL A 93 6.74 -6.95 -5.39
CA VAL A 93 5.82 -6.80 -4.27
C VAL A 93 6.30 -7.60 -3.05
N ASN A 94 6.29 -6.95 -1.89
CA ASN A 94 6.31 -7.64 -0.61
C ASN A 94 4.88 -7.63 -0.06
N TRP A 95 4.38 -8.82 0.24
CA TRP A 95 3.10 -9.04 0.91
C TRP A 95 3.36 -9.71 2.26
N MET A 96 3.10 -9.00 3.35
CA MET A 96 3.25 -9.53 4.70
C MET A 96 1.90 -9.65 5.37
N THR A 97 1.41 -10.86 5.52
CA THR A 97 0.20 -11.16 6.31
C THR A 97 0.57 -11.12 7.78
N ALA A 98 0.02 -10.17 8.52
CA ALA A 98 0.26 -10.05 9.96
C ALA A 98 -0.58 -11.05 10.76
N GLY A 99 -1.83 -11.25 10.39
CA GLY A 99 -2.72 -12.20 11.06
C GLY A 99 -2.75 -12.01 12.58
N SER A 100 -2.45 -13.06 13.33
CA SER A 100 -2.40 -13.03 14.79
C SER A 100 -1.27 -12.17 15.38
N GLY A 101 -0.25 -11.84 14.58
CA GLY A 101 0.79 -10.89 14.98
C GLY A 101 2.15 -11.18 14.34
N ILE A 102 2.76 -10.13 13.83
CA ILE A 102 4.12 -10.13 13.29
C ILE A 102 4.80 -8.80 13.65
N ALA A 103 6.10 -8.83 13.84
CA ALA A 103 6.92 -7.62 13.91
C ALA A 103 7.86 -7.56 12.72
N HIS A 104 8.08 -6.37 12.16
CA HIS A 104 9.02 -6.18 11.06
C HIS A 104 9.71 -4.82 11.12
N SER A 105 10.79 -4.70 10.34
CA SER A 105 11.51 -3.46 10.09
C SER A 105 11.72 -3.25 8.59
N GLU A 106 11.80 -2.00 8.18
CA GLU A 106 12.02 -1.60 6.78
C GLU A 106 13.13 -0.56 6.74
N ARG A 107 14.23 -0.91 6.09
CA ARG A 107 15.44 -0.09 6.09
C ARG A 107 16.00 0.09 4.69
N THR A 108 16.76 1.15 4.51
CA THR A 108 17.55 1.35 3.30
C THR A 108 18.84 0.50 3.39
N GLU A 109 19.17 -0.19 2.29
CA GLU A 109 20.40 -0.98 2.22
C GLU A 109 21.65 -0.11 2.31
N PRO A 110 22.73 -0.59 2.94
CA PRO A 110 23.96 0.18 3.13
C PRO A 110 24.57 0.72 1.83
N GLU A 111 24.50 -0.05 0.75
CA GLU A 111 25.03 0.37 -0.56
C GLU A 111 24.22 1.54 -1.14
N MET A 112 22.89 1.52 -1.02
CA MET A 112 22.04 2.63 -1.46
C MET A 112 22.30 3.89 -0.65
N LYS A 113 22.52 3.77 0.65
CA LYS A 113 22.94 4.90 1.50
C LYS A 113 24.28 5.49 1.02
N ARG A 114 25.22 4.63 0.66
CA ARG A 114 26.56 5.06 0.23
C ARG A 114 26.52 5.81 -1.10
N THR A 115 25.71 5.36 -2.07
CA THR A 115 25.66 5.91 -3.43
C THR A 115 24.65 7.05 -3.61
N GLY A 116 23.66 7.12 -2.74
CA GLY A 116 22.46 7.93 -2.95
C GLY A 116 21.52 7.28 -3.97
N PHE A 117 20.22 7.66 -3.94
CA PHE A 117 19.19 7.08 -4.80
C PHE A 117 17.94 7.94 -4.82
N THR A 118 17.04 7.68 -5.78
CA THR A 118 15.67 8.19 -5.73
C THR A 118 14.80 7.16 -5.05
N MET A 119 13.90 7.60 -4.17
CA MET A 119 12.92 6.75 -3.51
C MET A 119 11.51 7.19 -3.88
N HIS A 120 10.72 6.25 -4.39
CA HIS A 120 9.32 6.49 -4.76
C HIS A 120 8.51 5.20 -4.63
N GLY A 121 7.45 5.23 -3.84
CA GLY A 121 6.63 4.05 -3.64
C GLY A 121 5.38 4.30 -2.81
N VAL A 122 4.65 3.23 -2.59
CA VAL A 122 3.43 3.21 -1.80
C VAL A 122 3.46 2.06 -0.79
N GLN A 123 2.97 2.35 0.41
CA GLN A 123 2.71 1.37 1.46
C GLN A 123 1.22 1.33 1.71
N THR A 124 0.61 0.15 1.59
CA THR A 124 -0.81 -0.03 1.88
C THR A 124 -1.05 -1.12 2.92
N TRP A 125 -2.13 -1.00 3.66
CA TRP A 125 -2.61 -2.07 4.52
C TRP A 125 -3.97 -2.55 4.02
N VAL A 126 -4.08 -3.86 3.95
CA VAL A 126 -5.29 -4.59 3.59
C VAL A 126 -5.81 -5.26 4.86
N ALA A 127 -6.99 -4.86 5.33
CA ALA A 127 -7.61 -5.52 6.47
C ALA A 127 -8.03 -6.94 6.11
N LEU A 128 -7.72 -7.88 6.99
CA LEU A 128 -8.16 -9.26 6.79
C LEU A 128 -9.67 -9.41 7.09
N PRO A 129 -10.38 -10.31 6.40
CA PRO A 129 -11.73 -10.71 6.80
C PRO A 129 -11.73 -11.23 8.25
N LYS A 130 -12.84 -11.05 8.99
CA LYS A 130 -12.96 -11.47 10.40
C LYS A 130 -12.52 -12.91 10.65
N ALA A 131 -12.89 -13.82 9.73
CA ALA A 131 -12.50 -15.22 9.82
C ALA A 131 -10.99 -15.48 9.70
N HIS A 132 -10.22 -14.48 9.24
CA HIS A 132 -8.78 -14.59 8.97
C HIS A 132 -7.93 -13.59 9.77
N GLU A 133 -8.54 -12.76 10.64
CA GLU A 133 -7.78 -11.79 11.46
C GLU A 133 -6.72 -12.44 12.35
N GLU A 134 -6.95 -13.67 12.78
CA GLU A 134 -6.03 -14.46 13.64
C GLU A 134 -5.31 -15.59 12.85
N THR A 135 -5.25 -15.52 11.52
CA THR A 135 -4.46 -16.48 10.75
C THR A 135 -2.97 -16.41 11.13
N ALA A 136 -2.22 -17.47 10.88
CA ALA A 136 -0.78 -17.45 11.10
C ALA A 136 -0.11 -16.36 10.26
N PRO A 137 0.87 -15.63 10.80
CA PRO A 137 1.62 -14.65 10.02
C PRO A 137 2.40 -15.32 8.89
N ALA A 138 2.53 -14.62 7.77
CA ALA A 138 3.25 -15.11 6.58
C ALA A 138 3.90 -13.95 5.83
N PHE A 139 4.93 -14.25 5.06
CA PHE A 139 5.60 -13.29 4.19
C PHE A 139 5.78 -13.88 2.80
N GLU A 140 5.45 -13.11 1.78
CA GLU A 140 5.64 -13.46 0.37
C GLU A 140 6.37 -12.31 -0.35
N HIS A 141 7.39 -12.67 -1.12
CA HIS A 141 8.04 -11.77 -2.06
C HIS A 141 7.78 -12.28 -3.48
N VAL A 142 7.25 -11.41 -4.34
CA VAL A 142 7.03 -11.74 -5.75
C VAL A 142 7.79 -10.74 -6.62
N GLU A 143 8.74 -11.27 -7.36
CA GLU A 143 9.52 -10.49 -8.33
C GLU A 143 8.62 -9.93 -9.44
N ALA A 144 8.94 -8.74 -9.92
CA ALA A 144 8.21 -8.05 -10.98
C ALA A 144 7.93 -8.92 -12.22
N ALA A 145 8.88 -9.79 -12.59
CA ALA A 145 8.76 -10.67 -13.75
C ALA A 145 7.70 -11.78 -13.59
N LYS A 146 7.30 -12.10 -12.36
CA LYS A 146 6.28 -13.10 -12.05
C LYS A 146 4.87 -12.52 -11.95
N LEU A 147 4.76 -11.19 -11.88
CA LEU A 147 3.48 -10.50 -11.81
C LEU A 147 2.86 -10.35 -13.21
N PRO A 148 1.55 -10.59 -13.38
CA PRO A 148 0.87 -10.34 -14.63
C PRO A 148 1.03 -8.87 -15.06
N ALA A 149 1.57 -8.66 -16.25
CA ALA A 149 1.74 -7.33 -16.84
C ALA A 149 1.18 -7.32 -18.26
N TRP A 150 0.62 -6.16 -18.67
CA TRP A 150 0.08 -5.97 -20.01
C TRP A 150 0.09 -4.50 -20.41
N ILE A 151 -0.19 -4.25 -21.68
CA ILE A 151 -0.37 -2.89 -22.23
C ILE A 151 -1.86 -2.70 -22.54
N GLU A 152 -2.40 -1.56 -22.14
CA GLU A 152 -3.77 -1.14 -22.46
C GLU A 152 -3.77 0.35 -22.77
N GLY A 153 -4.33 0.74 -23.92
CA GLY A 153 -4.44 2.15 -24.32
C GLY A 153 -3.13 2.94 -24.25
N GLY A 154 -1.99 2.29 -24.49
CA GLY A 154 -0.66 2.85 -24.40
C GLY A 154 -0.04 2.84 -23.00
N ALA A 155 -0.79 2.52 -21.97
CA ALA A 155 -0.29 2.41 -20.59
C ALA A 155 0.25 1.01 -20.29
N SER A 156 1.26 0.92 -19.42
CA SER A 156 1.75 -0.33 -18.85
C SER A 156 1.05 -0.59 -17.52
N LEU A 157 0.44 -1.78 -17.37
CA LEU A 157 -0.26 -2.19 -16.16
C LEU A 157 0.41 -3.44 -15.59
N ARG A 158 0.46 -3.53 -14.25
CA ARG A 158 0.96 -4.69 -13.51
C ARG A 158 0.03 -5.03 -12.37
N LEU A 159 -0.53 -6.24 -12.38
CA LEU A 159 -1.39 -6.73 -11.29
C LEU A 159 -0.51 -7.22 -10.13
N ILE A 160 -0.58 -6.51 -9.02
CA ILE A 160 0.23 -6.74 -7.81
C ILE A 160 -0.44 -7.77 -6.91
N VAL A 161 -1.76 -7.65 -6.72
CA VAL A 161 -2.54 -8.52 -5.83
C VAL A 161 -3.93 -8.74 -6.43
N GLY A 162 -4.47 -9.95 -6.24
CA GLY A 162 -5.84 -10.30 -6.51
C GLY A 162 -6.14 -10.60 -7.98
N THR A 163 -7.31 -10.19 -8.44
CA THR A 163 -7.81 -10.45 -9.81
C THR A 163 -8.24 -9.16 -10.49
N TYR A 164 -7.84 -8.97 -11.75
CA TYR A 164 -8.23 -7.81 -12.55
C TYR A 164 -8.07 -8.10 -14.04
N ALA A 165 -9.03 -7.67 -14.86
CA ALA A 165 -9.01 -7.81 -16.31
C ALA A 165 -8.71 -9.26 -16.77
N GLY A 166 -9.36 -10.25 -16.13
CA GLY A 166 -9.19 -11.67 -16.44
C GLY A 166 -7.84 -12.27 -16.02
N ARG A 167 -7.04 -11.56 -15.21
CA ARG A 167 -5.73 -12.02 -14.71
C ARG A 167 -5.79 -12.25 -13.21
N THR A 168 -4.90 -13.11 -12.71
CA THR A 168 -4.75 -13.41 -11.28
C THR A 168 -3.29 -13.25 -10.88
N ALA A 169 -3.02 -12.46 -9.85
CA ALA A 169 -1.69 -12.34 -9.25
C ALA A 169 -1.37 -13.58 -8.38
N PRO A 170 -0.10 -13.97 -8.27
CA PRO A 170 0.28 -15.13 -7.47
C PRO A 170 0.23 -14.92 -5.96
N THR A 171 0.09 -13.68 -5.49
CA THR A 171 0.03 -13.32 -4.07
C THR A 171 -1.19 -13.90 -3.37
N THR A 172 -1.00 -14.48 -2.18
CA THR A 172 -2.09 -15.02 -1.35
C THR A 172 -2.94 -13.88 -0.78
N HIS A 173 -4.25 -13.95 -0.98
CA HIS A 173 -5.20 -12.97 -0.44
C HIS A 173 -6.45 -13.65 0.11
N PHE A 174 -7.15 -13.00 1.04
CA PHE A 174 -8.24 -13.59 1.83
C PHE A 174 -9.65 -13.04 1.48
N SER A 175 -9.72 -12.06 0.60
CA SER A 175 -10.98 -11.45 0.12
C SER A 175 -10.86 -11.08 -1.35
N PRO A 176 -11.97 -10.90 -2.09
CA PRO A 176 -11.92 -10.34 -3.42
C PRO A 176 -11.25 -8.97 -3.39
N ILE A 177 -10.15 -8.82 -4.11
CA ILE A 177 -9.26 -7.66 -4.10
C ILE A 177 -8.61 -7.49 -5.47
N PHE A 178 -8.28 -6.27 -5.83
CA PHE A 178 -7.32 -5.97 -6.89
C PHE A 178 -6.41 -4.81 -6.48
N TYR A 179 -5.15 -4.88 -6.91
CA TYR A 179 -4.18 -3.83 -6.76
C TYR A 179 -3.29 -3.80 -7.99
N VAL A 180 -3.31 -2.69 -8.73
CA VAL A 180 -2.63 -2.56 -10.03
C VAL A 180 -1.78 -1.30 -10.04
N GLY A 181 -0.49 -1.47 -10.31
CA GLY A 181 0.40 -0.36 -10.67
C GLY A 181 0.24 -0.02 -12.14
N VAL A 182 0.14 1.26 -12.47
CA VAL A 182 -0.06 1.74 -13.85
C VAL A 182 0.94 2.85 -14.16
N GLU A 183 1.63 2.72 -15.29
CA GLU A 183 2.46 3.77 -15.86
C GLU A 183 1.87 4.19 -17.20
N MET A 184 1.52 5.46 -17.31
CA MET A 184 0.84 6.05 -18.46
C MET A 184 1.73 7.10 -19.11
N PRO A 185 2.20 6.91 -20.34
CA PRO A 185 2.76 8.00 -21.12
C PRO A 185 1.69 9.07 -21.41
N ALA A 186 2.14 10.24 -21.90
CA ALA A 186 1.23 11.31 -22.31
C ALA A 186 0.12 10.80 -23.24
N ALA A 187 -1.10 11.26 -22.99
CA ALA A 187 -2.31 10.93 -23.75
C ALA A 187 -2.70 9.44 -23.76
N ALA A 188 -2.04 8.57 -22.98
CA ALA A 188 -2.49 7.20 -22.79
C ALA A 188 -3.85 7.17 -22.09
N LYS A 189 -4.67 6.19 -22.42
CA LYS A 189 -6.02 6.06 -21.90
C LYS A 189 -6.30 4.62 -21.46
N ILE A 190 -6.77 4.43 -20.25
CA ILE A 190 -7.22 3.13 -19.75
C ILE A 190 -8.70 3.18 -19.33
N ALA A 191 -9.34 2.03 -19.24
CA ALA A 191 -10.70 1.90 -18.75
C ALA A 191 -10.71 1.08 -17.45
N VAL A 192 -11.06 1.70 -16.32
CA VAL A 192 -11.25 0.97 -15.05
C VAL A 192 -12.59 0.23 -15.09
N SER A 193 -12.52 -1.11 -15.17
CA SER A 193 -13.70 -1.97 -15.29
C SER A 193 -14.52 -2.00 -13.99
N PRO A 194 -15.83 -2.30 -14.05
CA PRO A 194 -16.70 -2.38 -12.87
C PRO A 194 -16.71 -3.76 -12.19
N GLU A 195 -15.71 -4.61 -12.44
CA GLU A 195 -15.67 -5.99 -11.93
C GLU A 195 -15.54 -6.11 -10.40
N HIS A 196 -15.18 -5.02 -9.71
CA HIS A 196 -15.15 -4.92 -8.26
C HIS A 196 -16.11 -3.83 -7.77
N ALA A 197 -16.77 -4.07 -6.62
CA ALA A 197 -17.75 -3.16 -6.06
C ALA A 197 -17.12 -1.81 -5.64
N GLU A 198 -16.07 -1.84 -4.83
CA GLU A 198 -15.35 -0.63 -4.44
C GLU A 198 -14.05 -0.50 -5.23
N ARG A 199 -13.82 0.67 -5.83
CA ARG A 199 -12.66 0.93 -6.69
C ARG A 199 -12.14 2.34 -6.49
N GLY A 200 -10.83 2.48 -6.49
CA GLY A 200 -10.13 3.76 -6.40
C GLY A 200 -9.05 3.90 -7.46
N VAL A 201 -8.83 5.14 -7.88
CA VAL A 201 -7.70 5.58 -8.71
C VAL A 201 -6.89 6.56 -7.90
N TYR A 202 -5.68 6.20 -7.53
CA TYR A 202 -4.74 7.05 -6.81
C TYR A 202 -3.65 7.55 -7.75
N VAL A 203 -3.40 8.86 -7.76
CA VAL A 203 -2.33 9.47 -8.58
C VAL A 203 -1.07 9.62 -7.73
N SER A 204 -0.01 8.87 -8.10
CA SER A 204 1.30 8.94 -7.44
C SER A 204 2.28 9.87 -8.15
N GLU A 205 2.13 10.07 -9.47
CA GLU A 205 2.95 10.99 -10.27
C GLU A 205 2.15 11.55 -11.44
N GLY A 206 2.43 12.80 -11.84
CA GLY A 206 1.75 13.44 -12.96
C GLY A 206 0.32 13.83 -12.69
N ALA A 207 -0.53 13.78 -13.70
CA ALA A 207 -1.93 14.12 -13.61
C ALA A 207 -2.78 13.29 -14.60
N VAL A 208 -4.06 13.10 -14.26
CA VAL A 208 -5.03 12.44 -15.13
C VAL A 208 -6.35 13.20 -15.17
N MET A 209 -7.12 12.96 -16.24
CA MET A 209 -8.52 13.36 -16.36
C MET A 209 -9.43 12.15 -16.12
N ILE A 210 -10.43 12.33 -15.26
CA ILE A 210 -11.54 11.39 -15.05
C ILE A 210 -12.84 12.18 -15.22
N GLY A 211 -13.59 11.89 -16.28
CA GLY A 211 -14.69 12.76 -16.68
C GLY A 211 -14.18 14.18 -16.97
N ASP A 212 -14.78 15.18 -16.33
CA ASP A 212 -14.40 16.59 -16.47
C ASP A 212 -13.43 17.07 -15.36
N ARG A 213 -12.94 16.14 -14.50
CA ARG A 213 -12.06 16.47 -13.37
C ARG A 213 -10.62 16.11 -13.65
N GLN A 214 -9.73 17.05 -13.42
CA GLN A 214 -8.30 16.79 -13.35
C GLN A 214 -7.91 16.37 -11.93
N LEU A 215 -7.19 15.26 -11.83
CA LEU A 215 -6.60 14.75 -10.59
C LEU A 215 -5.08 14.88 -10.69
N GLY A 216 -4.45 15.28 -9.60
CA GLY A 216 -3.00 15.39 -9.45
C GLY A 216 -2.46 14.49 -8.35
N VAL A 217 -1.14 14.60 -8.12
CA VAL A 217 -0.43 13.81 -7.12
C VAL A 217 -1.06 13.93 -5.73
N GLY A 218 -1.41 12.78 -5.17
CA GLY A 218 -2.04 12.69 -3.85
C GLY A 218 -3.56 12.62 -3.86
N ASP A 219 -4.19 12.72 -5.03
CA ASP A 219 -5.63 12.55 -5.17
C ASP A 219 -5.99 11.08 -5.29
N LEU A 220 -6.97 10.63 -4.52
CA LEU A 220 -7.62 9.34 -4.64
C LEU A 220 -9.09 9.56 -5.03
N ALA A 221 -9.44 9.21 -6.27
CA ALA A 221 -10.82 9.16 -6.71
C ALA A 221 -11.44 7.81 -6.33
N VAL A 222 -12.47 7.81 -5.52
CA VAL A 222 -13.36 6.66 -5.32
C VAL A 222 -14.38 6.69 -6.43
N LEU A 223 -14.51 5.58 -7.16
CA LEU A 223 -15.35 5.50 -8.36
C LEU A 223 -16.76 5.03 -8.02
N VAL A 224 -17.73 5.53 -8.79
CA VAL A 224 -19.13 5.08 -8.71
C VAL A 224 -19.20 3.58 -9.02
N GLU A 225 -19.89 2.81 -8.18
CA GLU A 225 -20.07 1.37 -8.35
C GLU A 225 -20.76 1.05 -9.69
N GLY A 226 -20.36 -0.05 -10.32
CA GLY A 226 -20.95 -0.56 -11.56
C GLY A 226 -20.65 0.23 -12.83
N MET A 227 -19.91 1.35 -12.74
CA MET A 227 -19.58 2.19 -13.90
C MET A 227 -18.15 1.88 -14.42
N THR A 228 -18.02 1.67 -15.73
CA THR A 228 -16.69 1.72 -16.37
C THR A 228 -16.22 3.17 -16.44
N VAL A 229 -14.99 3.43 -16.01
CA VAL A 229 -14.46 4.78 -15.88
C VAL A 229 -13.20 4.93 -16.70
N ASP A 230 -13.23 5.85 -17.65
CA ASP A 230 -12.06 6.22 -18.45
C ASP A 230 -11.11 7.11 -17.64
N VAL A 231 -9.82 6.81 -17.72
CA VAL A 231 -8.73 7.60 -17.13
C VAL A 231 -7.77 7.98 -18.25
N LEU A 232 -7.59 9.27 -18.48
CA LEU A 232 -6.73 9.83 -19.52
C LEU A 232 -5.52 10.52 -18.89
N ALA A 233 -4.32 10.15 -19.30
CA ALA A 233 -3.10 10.78 -18.82
C ALA A 233 -2.97 12.23 -19.34
N GLY A 234 -2.44 13.10 -18.50
CA GLY A 234 -2.05 14.46 -18.86
C GLY A 234 -0.84 14.53 -19.78
N ALA A 235 -0.38 15.74 -20.06
CA ALA A 235 0.70 16.02 -21.03
C ALA A 235 2.06 15.41 -20.64
N ASP A 236 2.31 15.24 -19.32
CA ASP A 236 3.56 14.69 -18.79
C ASP A 236 3.45 13.20 -18.43
N GLY A 237 2.30 12.56 -18.73
CA GLY A 237 2.00 11.21 -18.30
C GLY A 237 1.56 11.12 -16.84
N ALA A 238 1.46 9.90 -16.33
CA ALA A 238 1.09 9.65 -14.93
C ALA A 238 1.56 8.28 -14.45
N LYS A 239 1.79 8.14 -13.13
CA LYS A 239 1.83 6.86 -12.43
C LYS A 239 0.65 6.77 -11.47
N LEU A 240 -0.05 5.65 -11.50
CA LEU A 240 -1.27 5.44 -10.72
C LEU A 240 -1.19 4.13 -9.94
N MET A 241 -1.99 4.08 -8.88
CA MET A 241 -2.41 2.82 -8.28
C MET A 241 -3.93 2.68 -8.45
N LEU A 242 -4.37 1.59 -9.06
CA LEU A 242 -5.76 1.18 -9.02
C LEU A 242 -5.92 0.19 -7.87
N LEU A 243 -6.88 0.42 -7.00
CA LEU A 243 -7.08 -0.39 -5.80
C LEU A 243 -8.56 -0.58 -5.50
N GLY A 244 -8.89 -1.70 -4.85
CA GLY A 244 -10.26 -1.95 -4.45
C GLY A 244 -10.56 -3.43 -4.23
N GLY A 245 -11.85 -3.75 -4.22
CA GLY A 245 -12.31 -5.11 -3.98
C GLY A 245 -13.71 -5.15 -3.41
N ALA A 246 -14.02 -6.24 -2.69
CA ALA A 246 -15.25 -6.35 -1.92
C ALA A 246 -15.20 -5.41 -0.70
N PRO A 247 -16.32 -4.82 -0.29
CA PRO A 247 -16.42 -4.12 0.99
C PRO A 247 -16.02 -5.04 2.14
N LEU A 248 -15.51 -4.45 3.23
CA LEU A 248 -15.20 -5.22 4.44
C LEU A 248 -16.47 -5.86 5.03
N ASP A 249 -16.30 -7.03 5.63
CA ASP A 249 -17.36 -7.80 6.33
C ASP A 249 -17.76 -7.20 7.69
N GLY A 250 -17.59 -5.90 7.83
CA GLY A 250 -17.96 -5.07 8.97
C GLY A 250 -16.86 -4.09 9.38
N PRO A 251 -17.10 -3.28 10.42
CA PRO A 251 -16.17 -2.23 10.82
C PRO A 251 -14.86 -2.82 11.36
N ARG A 252 -13.78 -2.03 11.15
CA ARG A 252 -12.46 -2.29 11.72
C ARG A 252 -12.05 -1.13 12.63
N HIS A 253 -11.53 -1.50 13.78
CA HIS A 253 -10.82 -0.59 14.68
C HIS A 253 -9.37 -0.51 14.21
N ILE A 254 -8.84 0.70 14.11
CA ILE A 254 -7.44 0.97 13.78
C ILE A 254 -6.88 1.79 14.94
N TRP A 255 -5.85 1.26 15.56
CA TRP A 255 -5.06 1.98 16.55
C TRP A 255 -3.58 1.72 16.29
N TRP A 256 -2.82 2.78 16.03
CA TRP A 256 -1.43 2.73 15.61
C TRP A 256 -1.26 1.76 14.42
N ASN A 257 -0.56 0.61 14.61
CA ASN A 257 -0.30 -0.40 13.58
C ASN A 257 -1.20 -1.65 13.73
N PHE A 258 -2.21 -1.58 14.56
CA PHE A 258 -3.12 -2.68 14.85
C PHE A 258 -4.48 -2.46 14.19
N VAL A 259 -4.98 -3.47 13.53
CA VAL A 259 -6.31 -3.50 12.93
C VAL A 259 -7.05 -4.73 13.46
N SER A 260 -8.29 -4.56 13.90
CA SER A 260 -9.14 -5.69 14.30
C SER A 260 -10.61 -5.31 14.27
N SER A 261 -11.48 -6.31 14.13
CA SER A 261 -12.93 -6.17 14.34
C SER A 261 -13.29 -6.08 15.83
N SER A 262 -12.38 -6.43 16.76
CA SER A 262 -12.55 -6.37 18.21
C SER A 262 -11.65 -5.30 18.85
N LYS A 263 -12.23 -4.46 19.70
CA LYS A 263 -11.46 -3.50 20.52
C LYS A 263 -10.60 -4.21 21.56
N GLU A 264 -11.12 -5.28 22.14
CA GLU A 264 -10.44 -6.10 23.13
C GLU A 264 -9.16 -6.70 22.55
N ARG A 265 -9.22 -7.13 21.28
CA ARG A 265 -8.03 -7.64 20.57
C ARG A 265 -6.97 -6.57 20.35
N ILE A 266 -7.37 -5.32 20.09
CA ILE A 266 -6.44 -4.19 20.03
C ILE A 266 -5.77 -3.97 21.39
N GLU A 267 -6.54 -3.95 22.50
CA GLU A 267 -5.97 -3.77 23.84
C GLU A 267 -5.03 -4.92 24.21
N GLN A 268 -5.36 -6.16 23.83
CA GLN A 268 -4.47 -7.30 24.01
C GLN A 268 -3.15 -7.12 23.23
N ALA A 269 -3.20 -6.68 21.96
CA ALA A 269 -2.00 -6.45 21.16
C ALA A 269 -1.10 -5.34 21.74
N LYS A 270 -1.70 -4.28 22.28
CA LYS A 270 -0.98 -3.22 23.00
C LYS A 270 -0.22 -3.79 24.21
N ALA A 271 -0.90 -4.60 25.02
CA ALA A 271 -0.29 -5.26 26.17
C ALA A 271 0.85 -6.22 25.71
N ASP A 272 0.60 -7.01 24.66
CA ASP A 272 1.56 -7.95 24.10
C ASP A 272 2.84 -7.27 23.63
N TRP A 273 2.70 -6.13 22.93
CA TRP A 273 3.86 -5.37 22.47
C TRP A 273 4.62 -4.73 23.63
N LYS A 274 3.92 -4.10 24.56
CA LYS A 274 4.50 -3.48 25.76
C LYS A 274 5.28 -4.46 26.62
N GLU A 275 4.80 -5.70 26.74
CA GLU A 275 5.39 -6.75 27.57
C GLU A 275 6.39 -7.64 26.77
N GLY A 276 6.64 -7.34 25.50
CA GLY A 276 7.60 -8.06 24.67
C GLY A 276 7.14 -9.47 24.28
N ARG A 277 5.84 -9.72 24.16
CA ARG A 277 5.28 -11.03 23.76
C ARG A 277 5.28 -11.26 22.25
N PHE A 278 5.43 -10.22 21.43
CA PHE A 278 5.71 -10.41 20.01
C PHE A 278 7.10 -11.00 19.81
N ALA A 279 7.22 -11.91 18.84
CA ALA A 279 8.53 -12.42 18.43
C ALA A 279 9.40 -11.26 17.91
N ARG A 280 10.69 -11.32 18.23
CA ARG A 280 11.66 -10.29 17.84
C ARG A 280 12.10 -10.46 16.39
N VAL A 281 12.42 -9.35 15.74
CA VAL A 281 13.05 -9.34 14.42
C VAL A 281 14.53 -9.73 14.54
N PRO A 282 14.97 -10.85 13.95
CA PRO A 282 16.36 -11.26 14.01
C PRO A 282 17.30 -10.20 13.43
N GLY A 283 18.39 -9.93 14.14
CA GLY A 283 19.41 -8.95 13.71
C GLY A 283 19.08 -7.50 14.02
N ASP A 284 17.88 -7.19 14.51
CA ASP A 284 17.47 -5.85 14.93
C ASP A 284 17.34 -5.78 16.46
N LYS A 285 18.07 -4.86 17.10
CA LYS A 285 18.07 -4.70 18.57
C LYS A 285 17.12 -3.61 19.04
N GLU A 286 16.69 -2.76 18.12
CA GLU A 286 15.81 -1.62 18.37
C GLU A 286 14.35 -2.03 18.26
N PHE A 287 13.44 -1.15 18.67
CA PHE A 287 11.99 -1.26 18.42
C PHE A 287 11.33 0.11 18.52
N ILE A 288 10.16 0.26 17.96
CA ILE A 288 9.32 1.43 18.13
C ILE A 288 8.40 1.19 19.33
N PRO A 289 8.48 1.99 20.41
CA PRO A 289 7.54 1.86 21.54
C PRO A 289 6.12 2.22 21.11
N LEU A 290 5.13 1.80 21.92
CA LEU A 290 3.74 2.25 21.74
C LEU A 290 3.70 3.79 21.83
N PRO A 291 2.87 4.45 21.01
CA PRO A 291 2.64 5.88 21.16
C PRO A 291 1.92 6.18 22.49
N ASP A 292 2.22 7.33 23.07
CA ASP A 292 1.68 7.75 24.38
C ASP A 292 0.16 8.06 24.36
N LYS A 293 -0.46 8.16 23.17
CA LYS A 293 -1.90 8.45 22.99
C LYS A 293 -2.49 7.68 21.82
#